data_e8e85ce7a4ccac5b5c70fb577b6cab5a
#
_entry.id   e8e85ce7a4ccac5b5c70fb577b6cab5a
#
_cell.length_a   1.000
_cell.length_b   1.000
_cell.length_c   1.000
_cell.angle_alpha   90.00
_cell.angle_beta   90.00
_cell.angle_gamma   90.00
#
_symmetry.space_group_name_H-M   'P 1'
#
loop_
_entity.id
_entity.type
_entity.pdbx_description
1 polymer ?
#
loop_
_entity_poly.entity_id
_entity_poly.type
_entity_poly.pdbx_seq_one_letter_code
_entity_poly.pdbx_strand_id
1 'polypeptide(L)'
;MTTTAPPVDSRVIGLAHYAARGVLEHVLSRHGVTFAQQITLRSAVADGPLGREALVGRVVGALKTDPPEVHAVIGELLAKGLLAADGESIRATGAGRALHDTVTAETAPISARIYAGISAEDRAVAGRVLARITERADAELAAMRPGGPAE
;
A
#
# COMPACT_ATOMS: atom_id res chain seq x y z
N MET A 1 -22.78 -10.41 -29.13
CA MET A 1 -22.92 -10.90 -27.75
C MET A 1 -22.44 -9.82 -26.80
N THR A 2 -23.33 -9.23 -26.06
CA THR A 2 -22.97 -8.29 -24.98
C THR A 2 -22.45 -9.12 -23.81
N THR A 3 -21.14 -9.17 -23.64
CA THR A 3 -20.55 -9.77 -22.45
C THR A 3 -20.91 -8.85 -21.28
N THR A 4 -21.86 -9.27 -20.45
CA THR A 4 -22.19 -8.57 -19.23
C THR A 4 -20.95 -8.55 -18.34
N ALA A 5 -20.49 -7.35 -17.97
CA ALA A 5 -19.36 -7.22 -17.05
C ALA A 5 -19.68 -7.93 -15.73
N PRO A 6 -18.71 -8.64 -15.14
CA PRO A 6 -18.95 -9.31 -13.87
C PRO A 6 -19.20 -8.25 -12.78
N PRO A 7 -20.09 -8.52 -11.81
CA PRO A 7 -20.25 -7.65 -10.66
C PRO A 7 -18.97 -7.62 -9.84
N VAL A 8 -18.77 -6.53 -9.10
CA VAL A 8 -17.64 -6.42 -8.17
C VAL A 8 -17.84 -7.43 -7.04
N ASP A 9 -16.89 -8.34 -6.90
CA ASP A 9 -16.81 -9.34 -5.84
C ASP A 9 -15.36 -9.54 -5.41
N SER A 10 -15.13 -10.39 -4.43
CA SER A 10 -13.79 -10.66 -3.90
C SER A 10 -12.83 -11.18 -4.98
N ARG A 11 -13.31 -11.94 -5.95
CA ARG A 11 -12.50 -12.47 -7.03
C ARG A 11 -12.06 -11.36 -8.00
N VAL A 12 -12.98 -10.50 -8.40
CA VAL A 12 -12.70 -9.38 -9.31
C VAL A 12 -11.71 -8.42 -8.67
N ILE A 13 -11.93 -8.08 -7.39
CA ILE A 13 -11.01 -7.22 -6.63
C ILE A 13 -9.64 -7.87 -6.52
N GLY A 14 -9.57 -9.15 -6.17
CA GLY A 14 -8.32 -9.89 -6.03
C GLY A 14 -7.52 -9.92 -7.33
N LEU A 15 -8.15 -10.25 -8.46
CA LEU A 15 -7.48 -10.28 -9.77
C LEU A 15 -6.93 -8.91 -10.16
N ALA A 16 -7.70 -7.85 -9.95
CA ALA A 16 -7.25 -6.48 -10.24
C ALA A 16 -6.06 -6.09 -9.36
N HIS A 17 -6.12 -6.41 -8.06
CA HIS A 17 -5.03 -6.15 -7.13
C HIS A 17 -3.76 -6.92 -7.50
N TYR A 18 -3.86 -8.22 -7.74
CA TYR A 18 -2.70 -9.05 -8.09
C TYR A 18 -2.05 -8.59 -9.39
N ALA A 19 -2.83 -8.23 -10.41
CA ALA A 19 -2.31 -7.73 -11.66
C ALA A 19 -1.56 -6.40 -11.47
N ALA A 20 -2.16 -5.45 -10.77
CA ALA A 20 -1.55 -4.16 -10.49
C ALA A 20 -0.29 -4.30 -9.61
N ARG A 21 -0.35 -5.16 -8.60
CA ARG A 21 0.79 -5.49 -7.75
C ARG A 21 1.92 -6.12 -8.54
N GLY A 22 1.62 -7.04 -9.47
CA GLY A 22 2.62 -7.65 -10.34
C GLY A 22 3.39 -6.62 -11.17
N VAL A 23 2.70 -5.64 -11.72
CA VAL A 23 3.34 -4.51 -12.43
C VAL A 23 4.28 -3.74 -11.51
N LEU A 24 3.80 -3.36 -10.32
CA LEU A 24 4.61 -2.62 -9.36
C LEU A 24 5.84 -3.43 -8.93
N GLU A 25 5.68 -4.71 -8.58
CA GLU A 25 6.79 -5.58 -8.17
C GLU A 25 7.83 -5.74 -9.27
N HIS A 26 7.42 -5.77 -10.54
CA HIS A 26 8.35 -5.80 -11.67
C HIS A 26 9.20 -4.51 -11.71
N VAL A 27 8.62 -3.36 -11.51
CA VAL A 27 9.37 -2.09 -11.42
C VAL A 27 10.30 -2.12 -10.20
N LEU A 28 9.78 -2.49 -9.03
CA LEU A 28 10.54 -2.51 -7.77
C LEU A 28 11.73 -3.45 -7.82
N SER A 29 11.63 -4.57 -8.52
CA SER A 29 12.73 -5.55 -8.65
C SER A 29 13.99 -4.95 -9.25
N ARG A 30 13.84 -3.97 -10.13
CA ARG A 30 14.98 -3.24 -10.74
C ARG A 30 15.71 -2.34 -9.73
N HIS A 31 15.07 -2.03 -8.63
CA HIS A 31 15.62 -1.18 -7.56
C HIS A 31 15.98 -1.98 -6.29
N GLY A 32 15.83 -3.30 -6.33
CA GLY A 32 16.11 -4.16 -5.18
C GLY A 32 15.20 -3.93 -3.99
N VAL A 33 13.95 -3.54 -4.22
CA VAL A 33 12.97 -3.21 -3.19
C VAL A 33 11.76 -4.12 -3.30
N THR A 34 11.26 -4.62 -2.16
CA THR A 34 10.05 -5.44 -2.10
C THR A 34 8.79 -4.57 -2.02
N PHE A 35 7.65 -5.19 -2.28
CA PHE A 35 6.35 -4.53 -2.13
C PHE A 35 6.13 -3.97 -0.72
N ALA A 36 6.41 -4.76 0.31
CA ALA A 36 6.26 -4.32 1.71
C ALA A 36 7.21 -3.16 2.04
N GLN A 37 8.45 -3.20 1.54
CA GLN A 37 9.40 -2.10 1.69
C GLN A 37 8.88 -0.82 1.04
N GLN A 38 8.34 -0.90 -0.16
CA GLN A 38 7.79 0.26 -0.87
C GLN A 38 6.59 0.87 -0.14
N ILE A 39 5.68 0.06 0.37
CA ILE A 39 4.52 0.55 1.11
C ILE A 39 4.96 1.26 2.40
N THR A 40 5.92 0.70 3.11
CA THR A 40 6.48 1.29 4.34
C THR A 40 7.22 2.60 4.04
N LEU A 41 8.07 2.61 3.01
CA LEU A 41 8.79 3.80 2.58
C LEU A 41 7.82 4.92 2.15
N ARG A 42 6.80 4.58 1.37
CA ARG A 42 5.77 5.54 0.93
C ARG A 42 5.08 6.19 2.12
N SER A 43 4.74 5.42 3.14
CA SER A 43 4.11 5.95 4.35
C SER A 43 5.02 6.93 5.09
N ALA A 44 6.31 6.62 5.19
CA ALA A 44 7.30 7.51 5.81
C ALA A 44 7.53 8.80 5.01
N VAL A 45 7.50 8.72 3.68
CA VAL A 45 7.64 9.91 2.80
C VAL A 45 6.41 10.80 2.89
N ALA A 46 5.20 10.21 2.84
CA ALA A 46 3.95 10.98 2.79
C ALA A 46 3.67 11.75 4.08
N ASP A 47 3.97 11.16 5.21
CA ASP A 47 3.59 11.71 6.52
C ASP A 47 4.73 12.41 7.26
N GLY A 48 5.92 12.46 6.65
CA GLY A 48 7.12 13.02 7.26
C GLY A 48 7.64 12.16 8.41
N PRO A 49 8.45 12.73 9.33
CA PRO A 49 8.92 11.98 10.49
C PRO A 49 7.75 11.48 11.35
N LEU A 50 7.77 10.18 11.65
CA LEU A 50 6.75 9.51 12.47
C LEU A 50 7.41 8.73 13.59
N GLY A 51 6.73 8.63 14.73
CA GLY A 51 7.09 7.65 15.74
C GLY A 51 7.06 6.24 15.13
N ARG A 52 8.00 5.38 15.52
CA ARG A 52 8.12 4.02 15.00
C ARG A 52 6.80 3.25 15.12
N GLU A 53 6.15 3.32 16.27
CA GLU A 53 4.88 2.63 16.51
C GLU A 53 3.75 3.19 15.63
N ALA A 54 3.74 4.49 15.36
CA ALA A 54 2.76 5.09 14.45
C ALA A 54 2.97 4.60 13.01
N LEU A 55 4.22 4.50 12.55
CA LEU A 55 4.54 3.95 11.23
C LEU A 55 4.13 2.49 11.13
N VAL A 56 4.45 1.68 12.16
CA VAL A 56 4.04 0.27 12.22
C VAL A 56 2.51 0.16 12.13
N GLY A 57 1.78 0.94 12.91
CA GLY A 57 0.32 0.93 12.90
C GLY A 57 -0.28 1.25 11.53
N ARG A 58 0.29 2.21 10.81
CA ARG A 58 -0.17 2.56 9.45
C ARG A 58 0.05 1.42 8.46
N VAL A 59 1.21 0.80 8.48
CA VAL A 59 1.54 -0.29 7.56
C VAL A 59 0.73 -1.54 7.88
N VAL A 60 0.57 -1.89 9.16
CA VAL A 60 -0.29 -2.98 9.62
C VAL A 60 -1.74 -2.74 9.15
N GLY A 61 -2.24 -1.51 9.32
CA GLY A 61 -3.58 -1.14 8.88
C GLY A 61 -3.77 -1.26 7.37
N ALA A 62 -2.75 -0.92 6.58
CA ALA A 62 -2.81 -0.98 5.12
C ALA A 62 -2.68 -2.41 4.59
N LEU A 63 -1.67 -3.16 5.05
CA LEU A 63 -1.33 -4.49 4.53
C LEU A 63 -2.03 -5.64 5.24
N LYS A 64 -2.66 -5.39 6.40
CA LYS A 64 -3.29 -6.41 7.23
C LYS A 64 -2.31 -7.52 7.65
N THR A 65 -1.06 -7.12 7.87
CA THR A 65 0.04 -7.97 8.34
C THR A 65 0.28 -7.77 9.84
N ASP A 66 1.16 -8.58 10.42
CA ASP A 66 1.46 -8.50 11.85
C ASP A 66 2.57 -7.48 12.16
N PRO A 67 2.53 -6.82 13.34
CA PRO A 67 3.56 -5.84 13.72
C PRO A 67 5.01 -6.33 13.63
N PRO A 68 5.38 -7.57 14.03
CA PRO A 68 6.75 -8.05 13.89
C PRO A 68 7.27 -8.05 12.46
N GLU A 69 6.41 -8.36 11.47
CA GLU A 69 6.79 -8.31 10.05
C GLU A 69 7.11 -6.90 9.60
N VAL A 70 6.34 -5.91 10.06
CA VAL A 70 6.58 -4.51 9.74
C VAL A 70 7.85 -3.98 10.41
N HIS A 71 8.11 -4.36 11.66
CA HIS A 71 9.38 -4.04 12.33
C HIS A 71 10.58 -4.58 11.56
N ALA A 72 10.48 -5.81 11.03
CA ALA A 72 11.53 -6.40 10.21
C ALA A 72 11.75 -5.58 8.91
N VAL A 73 10.68 -5.16 8.25
CA VAL A 73 10.76 -4.32 7.03
C VAL A 73 11.40 -2.96 7.32
N ILE A 74 11.03 -2.32 8.43
CA ILE A 74 11.67 -1.07 8.86
C ILE A 74 13.17 -1.28 9.07
N GLY A 75 13.56 -2.39 9.74
CA GLY A 75 14.96 -2.75 9.92
C GLY A 75 15.71 -2.91 8.61
N GLU A 76 15.11 -3.54 7.61
CA GLU A 76 15.68 -3.69 6.26
C GLU A 76 15.88 -2.33 5.58
N LEU A 77 14.90 -1.43 5.68
CA LEU A 77 14.99 -0.08 5.11
C LEU A 77 16.02 0.80 5.81
N LEU A 78 16.17 0.67 7.12
CA LEU A 78 17.24 1.31 7.89
C LEU A 78 18.61 0.80 7.42
N ALA A 79 18.76 -0.52 7.27
CA ALA A 79 20.01 -1.11 6.80
C ALA A 79 20.37 -0.69 5.37
N LYS A 80 19.39 -0.47 4.51
CA LYS A 80 19.58 0.05 3.14
C LYS A 80 19.85 1.56 3.09
N GLY A 81 19.72 2.27 4.20
CA GLY A 81 19.88 3.73 4.23
C GLY A 81 18.73 4.49 3.58
N LEU A 82 17.56 3.86 3.42
CA LEU A 82 16.35 4.48 2.86
C LEU A 82 15.48 5.13 3.95
N LEU A 83 15.58 4.65 5.18
CA LEU A 83 15.03 5.26 6.38
C LEU A 83 16.18 5.57 7.35
N ALA A 84 15.94 6.52 8.24
CA ALA A 84 16.81 6.83 9.36
C ALA A 84 16.00 6.97 10.64
N ALA A 85 16.59 6.55 11.75
CA ALA A 85 16.00 6.68 13.07
C ALA A 85 16.66 7.83 13.85
N ASP A 86 15.84 8.70 14.43
CA ASP A 86 16.23 9.73 15.38
C ASP A 86 15.50 9.46 16.69
N GLY A 87 16.11 8.71 17.61
CA GLY A 87 15.44 8.21 18.79
C GLY A 87 14.27 7.28 18.41
N GLU A 88 13.08 7.61 18.83
CA GLU A 88 11.84 6.87 18.51
C GLU A 88 11.23 7.27 17.16
N SER A 89 11.76 8.32 16.52
CA SER A 89 11.24 8.85 15.26
C SER A 89 11.91 8.18 14.06
N ILE A 90 11.11 7.84 13.05
CA ILE A 90 11.58 7.30 11.77
C ILE A 90 11.29 8.33 10.68
N ARG A 91 12.26 8.57 9.83
CA ARG A 91 12.11 9.45 8.67
C ARG A 91 12.70 8.84 7.41
N ALA A 92 12.17 9.23 6.27
CA ALA A 92 12.80 8.91 4.99
C ALA A 92 14.09 9.73 4.84
N THR A 93 15.15 9.07 4.36
CA THR A 93 16.40 9.75 4.00
C THR A 93 16.27 10.41 2.62
N GLY A 94 17.27 11.22 2.22
CA GLY A 94 17.34 11.72 0.86
C GLY A 94 17.35 10.60 -0.19
N ALA A 95 18.06 9.50 0.08
CA ALA A 95 18.08 8.31 -0.77
C ALA A 95 16.70 7.64 -0.82
N GLY A 96 15.99 7.57 0.31
CA GLY A 96 14.64 7.02 0.38
C GLY A 96 13.65 7.83 -0.44
N ARG A 97 13.67 9.15 -0.33
CA ARG A 97 12.83 10.03 -1.14
C ARG A 97 13.14 9.92 -2.63
N ALA A 98 14.43 9.89 -2.99
CA ALA A 98 14.86 9.75 -4.38
C ALA A 98 14.36 8.44 -4.99
N LEU A 99 14.44 7.33 -4.26
CA LEU A 99 13.92 6.04 -4.70
C LEU A 99 12.39 6.09 -4.88
N HIS A 100 11.68 6.64 -3.90
CA HIS A 100 10.22 6.81 -3.98
C HIS A 100 9.82 7.62 -5.22
N ASP A 101 10.49 8.74 -5.47
CA ASP A 101 10.24 9.60 -6.63
C ASP A 101 10.54 8.88 -7.95
N THR A 102 11.63 8.14 -8.01
CA THR A 102 11.98 7.34 -9.19
C THR A 102 10.93 6.27 -9.49
N VAL A 103 10.50 5.51 -8.50
CA VAL A 103 9.45 4.51 -8.64
C VAL A 103 8.13 5.16 -9.08
N THR A 104 7.76 6.29 -8.49
CA THR A 104 6.57 7.04 -8.87
C THR A 104 6.63 7.49 -10.32
N ALA A 105 7.77 8.03 -10.75
CA ALA A 105 7.97 8.48 -12.13
C ALA A 105 7.93 7.32 -13.15
N GLU A 106 8.46 6.16 -12.80
CA GLU A 106 8.43 4.97 -13.66
C GLU A 106 7.03 4.34 -13.75
N THR A 107 6.28 4.36 -12.67
CA THR A 107 4.93 3.76 -12.62
C THR A 107 3.84 4.67 -13.18
N ALA A 108 4.01 5.99 -13.15
CA ALA A 108 2.99 6.94 -13.60
C ALA A 108 2.53 6.70 -15.05
N PRO A 109 3.42 6.56 -16.05
CA PRO A 109 2.98 6.30 -17.43
C PRO A 109 2.34 4.92 -17.60
N ILE A 110 2.76 3.94 -16.83
CA ILE A 110 2.14 2.60 -16.83
C ILE A 110 0.72 2.68 -16.29
N SER A 111 0.55 3.35 -15.16
CA SER A 111 -0.76 3.60 -14.55
C SER A 111 -1.69 4.35 -15.52
N ALA A 112 -1.19 5.37 -16.19
CA ALA A 112 -1.95 6.11 -17.19
C ALA A 112 -2.47 5.20 -18.32
N ARG A 113 -1.66 4.25 -18.80
CA ARG A 113 -2.08 3.28 -19.80
C ARG A 113 -3.11 2.28 -19.29
N ILE A 114 -2.95 1.84 -18.04
CA ILE A 114 -3.90 0.91 -17.40
C ILE A 114 -5.29 1.55 -17.28
N TYR A 115 -5.35 2.81 -16.91
CA TYR A 115 -6.63 3.52 -16.72
C TYR A 115 -7.14 4.21 -17.99
N ALA A 116 -6.40 4.18 -19.10
CA ALA A 116 -6.80 4.81 -20.34
C ALA A 116 -8.15 4.24 -20.85
N GLY A 117 -9.05 5.11 -21.27
CA GLY A 117 -10.36 4.71 -21.77
C GLY A 117 -11.40 4.40 -20.70
N ILE A 118 -11.03 4.41 -19.43
CA ILE A 118 -11.98 4.28 -18.31
C ILE A 118 -12.42 5.69 -17.91
N SER A 119 -13.72 5.96 -17.95
CA SER A 119 -14.24 7.31 -17.68
C SER A 119 -13.98 7.72 -16.21
N ALA A 120 -13.86 9.02 -15.98
CA ALA A 120 -13.75 9.56 -14.63
C ALA A 120 -14.96 9.22 -13.77
N GLU A 121 -16.14 9.17 -14.39
CA GLU A 121 -17.39 8.78 -13.71
C GLU A 121 -17.35 7.34 -13.23
N ASP A 122 -16.98 6.38 -14.10
CA ASP A 122 -16.86 4.97 -13.74
C ASP A 122 -15.81 4.76 -12.65
N ARG A 123 -14.69 5.46 -12.76
CA ARG A 123 -13.63 5.40 -11.73
C ARG A 123 -14.13 5.93 -10.38
N ALA A 124 -14.91 6.99 -10.37
CA ALA A 124 -15.49 7.55 -9.15
C ALA A 124 -16.50 6.58 -8.52
N VAL A 125 -17.36 5.95 -9.32
CA VAL A 125 -18.30 4.91 -8.83
C VAL A 125 -17.53 3.73 -8.24
N ALA A 126 -16.56 3.19 -8.98
CA ALA A 126 -15.73 2.09 -8.51
C ALA A 126 -15.01 2.43 -7.20
N GLY A 127 -14.44 3.64 -7.11
CA GLY A 127 -13.77 4.12 -5.90
C GLY A 127 -14.69 4.17 -4.69
N ARG A 128 -15.90 4.67 -4.84
CA ARG A 128 -16.90 4.68 -3.74
C ARG A 128 -17.29 3.28 -3.29
N VAL A 129 -17.50 2.37 -4.23
CA VAL A 129 -17.84 0.97 -3.92
C VAL A 129 -16.70 0.28 -3.19
N LEU A 130 -15.47 0.41 -3.70
CA LEU A 130 -14.29 -0.20 -3.08
C LEU A 130 -14.00 0.37 -1.69
N ALA A 131 -14.16 1.68 -1.49
CA ALA A 131 -14.03 2.30 -0.17
C ALA A 131 -15.02 1.73 0.84
N ARG A 132 -16.28 1.54 0.44
CA ARG A 132 -17.31 0.93 1.29
C ARG A 132 -17.00 -0.54 1.63
N ILE A 133 -16.49 -1.29 0.65
CA ILE A 133 -16.08 -2.68 0.87
C ILE A 133 -14.93 -2.73 1.87
N THR A 134 -13.94 -1.85 1.73
CA THR A 134 -12.79 -1.76 2.64
C THR A 134 -13.25 -1.47 4.06
N GLU A 135 -14.08 -0.45 4.25
CA GLU A 135 -14.61 -0.06 5.56
C GLU A 135 -15.35 -1.23 6.25
N ARG A 136 -16.22 -1.92 5.51
CA ARG A 136 -16.97 -3.05 6.05
C ARG A 136 -16.09 -4.25 6.36
N ALA A 137 -15.14 -4.56 5.49
CA ALA A 137 -14.19 -5.66 5.73
C ALA A 137 -13.29 -5.37 6.93
N ASP A 138 -12.85 -4.12 7.11
CA ASP A 138 -12.08 -3.71 8.29
C ASP A 138 -12.90 -3.87 9.58
N ALA A 139 -14.18 -3.52 9.56
CA ALA A 139 -15.09 -3.71 10.71
C ALA A 139 -15.27 -5.19 11.05
N GLU A 140 -15.48 -6.06 10.06
CA GLU A 140 -15.56 -7.50 10.25
C GLU A 140 -14.26 -8.07 10.81
N LEU A 141 -13.12 -7.66 10.28
CA LEU A 141 -11.81 -8.10 10.76
C LEU A 141 -11.57 -7.68 12.22
N ALA A 142 -11.96 -6.46 12.59
CA ALA A 142 -11.87 -5.98 13.96
C ALA A 142 -12.75 -6.80 14.92
N ALA A 143 -13.95 -7.19 14.47
CA ALA A 143 -14.85 -8.02 15.27
C ALA A 143 -14.34 -9.45 15.48
N MET A 144 -13.53 -9.97 14.55
CA MET A 144 -12.95 -11.32 14.63
C MET A 144 -11.71 -11.40 15.52
N ARG A 145 -11.06 -10.27 15.81
CA ARG A 145 -9.84 -10.27 16.62
C ARG A 145 -10.17 -10.41 18.10
N PRO A 146 -9.48 -11.32 18.85
CA PRO A 146 -9.65 -11.40 20.29
C PRO A 146 -9.13 -10.11 20.94
N GLY A 147 -9.95 -9.45 21.73
CA GLY A 147 -9.65 -8.17 22.38
C GLY A 147 -10.24 -6.95 21.69
N GLY A 148 -11.26 -7.12 20.86
CA GLY A 148 -12.14 -6.04 20.44
C GLY A 148 -12.69 -5.28 21.65
N PRO A 149 -13.12 -3.99 21.50
CA PRO A 149 -13.49 -3.17 22.64
C PRO A 149 -14.49 -3.93 23.51
N ALA A 150 -14.15 -4.05 24.79
CA ALA A 150 -15.09 -4.54 25.81
C ALA A 150 -16.25 -3.52 25.85
N GLU A 151 -17.48 -4.02 25.68
CA GLU A 151 -18.69 -3.24 25.94
C GLU A 151 -18.70 -2.72 27.37
#